data_414c0cb2ead926f720e0f82ab30f9a51
#
_entry.id   414c0cb2ead926f720e0f82ab30f9a51
#
_cell.length_a   1.000
_cell.length_b   1.000
_cell.length_c   1.000
_cell.angle_alpha   90.00
_cell.angle_beta   90.00
_cell.angle_gamma   90.00
#
_symmetry.space_group_name_H-M   'P 1'
#
loop_
_entity.id
_entity.type
_entity.pdbx_description
1 polymer ?
#
loop_
_entity_poly.entity_id
_entity_poly.type
_entity_poly.pdbx_seq_one_letter_code
_entity_poly.pdbx_strand_id
1 'polypeptide(L)'
;MKHSSLCIMVSLICLVSCKNGGEEDFYPNILTEFATIRTDASGTMKELTTDDERTYTIKNPQKGYKKDFSYRVVCGFVPDGQTVTLYQLTGAYLLGDSTELAHEPDPIKVTSVWQSGKYINMHLSPLTQGGTQYWGYRVDETGDGATHLSLHHRQNGDPQSYTQSVYASLSMDELDAIPAGNDIVLHIKTYNGEQVWTFRKP
;
A
#
# COMPACT_ATOMS: atom_id res chain seq x y z
N MET A 1 -52.18 59.17 46.01
CA MET A 1 -52.23 57.97 45.11
C MET A 1 -51.33 58.27 43.92
N LYS A 2 -50.14 57.66 43.88
CA LYS A 2 -49.12 57.91 42.86
C LYS A 2 -49.13 56.72 41.86
N HIS A 3 -49.47 56.99 40.62
CA HIS A 3 -49.37 56.02 39.55
C HIS A 3 -47.95 56.07 39.01
N SER A 4 -47.23 55.00 39.19
CA SER A 4 -45.88 54.79 38.61
C SER A 4 -46.03 54.14 37.26
N SER A 5 -45.70 54.92 36.22
CA SER A 5 -45.73 54.44 34.84
C SER A 5 -44.41 53.67 34.53
N LEU A 6 -44.52 52.38 34.31
CA LEU A 6 -43.38 51.51 33.96
C LEU A 6 -43.17 51.53 32.45
N CYS A 7 -42.12 52.24 32.01
CA CYS A 7 -41.68 52.23 30.63
C CYS A 7 -40.93 50.91 30.33
N ILE A 8 -41.53 50.01 29.52
CA ILE A 8 -40.88 48.81 29.00
C ILE A 8 -40.10 49.23 27.78
N MET A 9 -38.78 49.25 27.92
CA MET A 9 -37.85 49.49 26.85
C MET A 9 -37.60 48.12 26.09
N VAL A 10 -38.25 47.94 24.94
CA VAL A 10 -38.03 46.79 24.10
C VAL A 10 -36.69 46.96 23.34
N SER A 11 -35.68 46.27 23.79
CA SER A 11 -34.37 46.22 23.12
C SER A 11 -34.45 45.29 21.90
N LEU A 12 -34.47 45.88 20.71
CA LEU A 12 -34.42 45.15 19.43
C LEU A 12 -33.00 44.65 19.20
N ILE A 13 -32.74 43.38 19.55
CA ILE A 13 -31.48 42.74 19.27
C ILE A 13 -31.46 42.36 17.77
N CYS A 14 -30.77 43.17 16.96
CA CYS A 14 -30.42 42.79 15.58
C CYS A 14 -29.44 41.60 15.61
N LEU A 15 -29.94 40.40 15.35
CA LEU A 15 -29.12 39.24 15.02
C LEU A 15 -28.48 39.48 13.64
N VAL A 16 -27.28 40.06 13.63
CA VAL A 16 -26.43 40.06 12.46
C VAL A 16 -25.94 38.61 12.31
N SER A 17 -26.66 37.85 11.49
CA SER A 17 -26.18 36.56 11.00
C SER A 17 -24.97 36.84 10.10
N CYS A 18 -23.77 36.71 10.64
CA CYS A 18 -22.56 36.59 9.83
C CYS A 18 -22.72 35.33 8.98
N LYS A 19 -23.10 35.49 7.72
CA LYS A 19 -22.79 34.50 6.69
C LYS A 19 -21.26 34.50 6.55
N ASN A 20 -20.58 33.70 7.35
CA ASN A 20 -19.26 33.22 6.97
C ASN A 20 -19.49 32.43 5.68
N GLY A 21 -19.14 33.04 4.55
CA GLY A 21 -18.84 32.30 3.31
C GLY A 21 -17.59 31.45 3.58
N GLY A 22 -17.80 30.34 4.29
CA GLY A 22 -16.78 29.32 4.36
C GLY A 22 -16.60 28.83 2.91
N GLU A 23 -15.44 29.08 2.33
CA GLU A 23 -14.97 28.21 1.28
C GLU A 23 -15.09 26.82 1.88
N GLU A 24 -15.99 25.97 1.32
CA GLU A 24 -16.01 24.56 1.67
C GLU A 24 -14.61 24.06 1.29
N ASP A 25 -13.79 23.77 2.28
CA ASP A 25 -12.50 23.13 2.08
C ASP A 25 -12.80 21.79 1.40
N PHE A 26 -12.76 21.81 0.08
CA PHE A 26 -12.98 20.61 -0.73
C PHE A 26 -11.75 19.72 -0.60
N TYR A 27 -11.79 18.82 0.37
CA TYR A 27 -10.78 17.78 0.50
C TYR A 27 -10.98 16.77 -0.65
N PRO A 28 -9.97 16.58 -1.50
CA PRO A 28 -10.08 15.63 -2.59
C PRO A 28 -10.26 14.22 -2.04
N ASN A 29 -11.09 13.41 -2.70
CA ASN A 29 -11.25 12.01 -2.36
C ASN A 29 -9.99 11.25 -2.80
N ILE A 30 -9.04 11.07 -1.88
CA ILE A 30 -7.77 10.40 -2.11
C ILE A 30 -7.99 8.89 -2.03
N LEU A 31 -7.77 8.19 -3.14
CA LEU A 31 -7.68 6.74 -3.18
C LEU A 31 -6.29 6.32 -2.69
N THR A 32 -6.21 5.24 -1.91
CA THR A 32 -4.94 4.66 -1.47
C THR A 32 -4.88 3.21 -1.91
N GLU A 33 -3.99 2.90 -2.85
CA GLU A 33 -3.89 1.59 -3.48
C GLU A 33 -2.42 1.19 -3.70
N PHE A 34 -2.21 -0.12 -3.85
CA PHE A 34 -0.99 -0.61 -4.48
C PHE A 34 -1.01 -0.29 -5.97
N ALA A 35 0.14 0.12 -6.48
CA ALA A 35 0.30 0.43 -7.89
C ALA A 35 1.74 0.23 -8.34
N THR A 36 1.94 0.27 -9.65
CA THR A 36 3.26 0.31 -10.28
C THR A 36 3.47 1.67 -10.92
N ILE A 37 4.55 2.37 -10.56
CA ILE A 37 4.97 3.61 -11.19
C ILE A 37 6.12 3.31 -12.14
N ARG A 38 5.96 3.71 -13.41
CA ARG A 38 7.01 3.64 -14.42
C ARG A 38 7.67 5.00 -14.60
N THR A 39 9.01 4.99 -14.67
CA THR A 39 9.81 6.16 -15.00
C THR A 39 10.24 6.13 -16.48
N ASP A 40 10.54 7.29 -17.02
CA ASP A 40 11.07 7.45 -18.37
C ASP A 40 12.60 7.40 -18.40
N ALA A 41 13.19 7.58 -19.60
CA ALA A 41 14.62 7.60 -19.85
C ALA A 41 15.36 8.76 -19.14
N SER A 42 14.64 9.74 -18.58
CA SER A 42 15.19 10.82 -17.75
C SER A 42 15.17 10.51 -16.26
N GLY A 43 14.49 9.42 -15.83
CA GLY A 43 14.25 9.09 -14.43
C GLY A 43 13.12 9.95 -13.83
N THR A 44 12.20 10.41 -14.66
CA THR A 44 10.98 11.11 -14.25
C THR A 44 9.81 10.13 -14.19
N MET A 45 8.99 10.18 -13.14
CA MET A 45 7.75 9.39 -13.06
C MET A 45 6.83 9.76 -14.22
N LYS A 46 6.28 8.78 -14.92
CA LYS A 46 5.46 9.01 -16.11
C LYS A 46 4.06 8.44 -15.96
N GLU A 47 3.97 7.20 -15.59
CA GLU A 47 2.74 6.43 -15.54
C GLU A 47 2.54 5.77 -14.19
N LEU A 48 1.29 5.67 -13.77
CA LEU A 48 0.83 4.88 -12.64
C LEU A 48 -0.14 3.83 -13.17
N THR A 49 0.11 2.55 -12.89
CA THR A 49 -0.78 1.44 -13.18
C THR A 49 -1.24 0.78 -11.89
N THR A 50 -2.54 0.74 -11.65
CA THR A 50 -3.15 0.07 -10.49
C THR A 50 -3.20 -1.45 -10.69
N ASP A 51 -3.49 -2.21 -9.64
CA ASP A 51 -3.54 -3.68 -9.72
C ASP A 51 -4.69 -4.20 -10.57
N ASP A 52 -5.73 -3.41 -10.77
CA ASP A 52 -6.84 -3.67 -11.71
C ASP A 52 -6.56 -3.15 -13.13
N GLU A 53 -5.28 -2.91 -13.46
CA GLU A 53 -4.76 -2.55 -14.79
C GLU A 53 -5.21 -1.17 -15.34
N ARG A 54 -5.79 -0.30 -14.51
CA ARG A 54 -6.03 1.10 -14.91
C ARG A 54 -4.70 1.84 -14.99
N THR A 55 -4.43 2.46 -16.12
CA THR A 55 -3.19 3.24 -16.34
C THR A 55 -3.50 4.72 -16.46
N TYR A 56 -2.72 5.52 -15.75
CA TYR A 56 -2.86 6.97 -15.68
C TYR A 56 -1.54 7.67 -15.96
N THR A 57 -1.61 8.83 -16.60
CA THR A 57 -0.47 9.76 -16.70
C THR A 57 -0.39 10.61 -15.42
N ILE A 58 0.81 10.74 -14.84
CA ILE A 58 1.03 11.49 -13.61
C ILE A 58 1.13 12.99 -13.91
N LYS A 59 0.26 13.82 -13.29
CA LYS A 59 0.21 15.28 -13.47
C LYS A 59 1.34 16.03 -12.74
N ASN A 60 1.76 15.52 -11.59
CA ASN A 60 2.79 16.11 -10.73
C ASN A 60 4.02 15.19 -10.61
N PRO A 61 4.71 14.87 -11.72
CA PRO A 61 5.76 13.89 -11.75
C PRO A 61 6.97 14.32 -10.92
N GLN A 62 7.53 13.39 -10.17
CA GLN A 62 8.81 13.58 -9.45
C GLN A 62 9.97 13.06 -10.30
N LYS A 63 11.17 13.62 -10.08
CA LYS A 63 12.41 13.30 -10.80
C LYS A 63 13.44 12.70 -9.85
N GLY A 64 14.53 12.17 -10.43
CA GLY A 64 15.66 11.65 -9.65
C GLY A 64 15.56 10.16 -9.35
N TYR A 65 14.69 9.46 -10.02
CA TYR A 65 14.56 8.01 -9.96
C TYR A 65 15.46 7.29 -10.98
N LYS A 66 15.55 5.97 -10.85
CA LYS A 66 16.23 5.15 -11.86
C LYS A 66 15.50 5.28 -13.20
N LYS A 67 16.24 5.39 -14.29
CA LYS A 67 15.72 5.53 -15.66
C LYS A 67 15.09 4.24 -16.16
N ASP A 68 14.01 4.35 -16.93
CA ASP A 68 13.31 3.23 -17.56
C ASP A 68 13.04 2.06 -16.58
N PHE A 69 12.54 2.40 -15.40
CA PHE A 69 12.36 1.46 -14.30
C PHE A 69 10.92 1.47 -13.77
N SER A 70 10.49 0.32 -13.25
CA SER A 70 9.19 0.15 -12.61
C SER A 70 9.35 0.01 -11.10
N TYR A 71 8.63 0.84 -10.36
CA TYR A 71 8.60 0.82 -8.90
C TYR A 71 7.26 0.30 -8.41
N ARG A 72 7.28 -0.70 -7.55
CA ARG A 72 6.10 -1.11 -6.79
C ARG A 72 5.91 -0.18 -5.61
N VAL A 73 4.69 0.32 -5.42
CA VAL A 73 4.39 1.36 -4.42
C VAL A 73 3.01 1.15 -3.81
N VAL A 74 2.81 1.71 -2.61
CA VAL A 74 1.50 2.12 -2.09
C VAL A 74 1.40 3.62 -2.27
N CYS A 75 0.39 4.09 -2.97
CA CYS A 75 0.24 5.51 -3.26
C CYS A 75 -1.16 6.04 -2.94
N GLY A 76 -1.19 7.27 -2.42
CA GLY A 76 -2.38 8.08 -2.32
C GLY A 76 -2.51 8.97 -3.55
N PHE A 77 -3.62 8.89 -4.29
CA PHE A 77 -3.82 9.64 -5.52
C PHE A 77 -5.27 10.04 -5.75
N VAL A 78 -5.46 11.06 -6.57
CA VAL A 78 -6.78 11.49 -7.06
C VAL A 78 -6.80 11.34 -8.58
N PRO A 79 -7.67 10.47 -9.13
CA PRO A 79 -7.86 10.33 -10.58
C PRO A 79 -8.64 11.52 -11.17
N ASP A 80 -8.27 11.89 -12.40
CA ASP A 80 -8.97 12.88 -13.21
C ASP A 80 -8.90 12.45 -14.68
N GLY A 81 -9.91 11.74 -15.14
CA GLY A 81 -9.94 11.07 -16.43
C GLY A 81 -8.80 10.06 -16.58
N GLN A 82 -7.92 10.26 -17.54
CA GLN A 82 -6.74 9.42 -17.79
C GLN A 82 -5.48 9.91 -17.07
N THR A 83 -5.63 10.81 -16.11
CA THR A 83 -4.51 11.38 -15.36
C THR A 83 -4.71 11.23 -13.87
N VAL A 84 -3.63 11.32 -13.09
CA VAL A 84 -3.67 11.31 -11.63
C VAL A 84 -2.80 12.41 -11.04
N THR A 85 -3.22 12.92 -9.88
CA THR A 85 -2.37 13.72 -8.99
C THR A 85 -1.96 12.86 -7.81
N LEU A 86 -0.65 12.69 -7.58
CA LEU A 86 -0.11 11.94 -6.45
C LEU A 86 -0.02 12.84 -5.21
N TYR A 87 -0.44 12.31 -4.06
CA TYR A 87 -0.36 12.97 -2.76
C TYR A 87 0.58 12.26 -1.79
N GLN A 88 0.62 10.93 -1.87
CA GLN A 88 1.46 10.10 -1.01
C GLN A 88 2.11 9.00 -1.82
N LEU A 89 3.36 8.67 -1.49
CA LEU A 89 4.10 7.58 -2.12
C LEU A 89 4.94 6.86 -1.08
N THR A 90 4.73 5.55 -0.97
CA THR A 90 5.51 4.65 -0.11
C THR A 90 5.99 3.49 -0.96
N GLY A 91 7.30 3.21 -0.96
CA GLY A 91 7.86 2.06 -1.67
C GLY A 91 7.31 0.73 -1.13
N ALA A 92 7.09 -0.22 -2.01
CA ALA A 92 6.78 -1.59 -1.67
C ALA A 92 7.83 -2.52 -2.30
N TYR A 93 8.21 -3.58 -1.58
CA TYR A 93 9.08 -4.60 -2.13
C TYR A 93 8.31 -5.43 -3.17
N LEU A 94 8.85 -5.55 -4.37
CA LEU A 94 8.45 -6.62 -5.28
C LEU A 94 9.31 -7.83 -4.93
N LEU A 95 8.68 -8.89 -4.45
CA LEU A 95 9.37 -10.09 -3.97
C LEU A 95 9.93 -10.85 -5.16
N GLY A 96 11.21 -11.15 -5.13
CA GLY A 96 11.88 -12.02 -6.09
C GLY A 96 12.00 -13.46 -5.57
N ASP A 97 12.25 -14.39 -6.48
CA ASP A 97 12.52 -15.77 -6.15
C ASP A 97 13.82 -15.89 -5.34
N SER A 98 13.72 -16.55 -4.19
CA SER A 98 14.80 -16.81 -3.24
C SER A 98 14.99 -18.31 -2.97
N THR A 99 14.45 -19.18 -3.83
CA THR A 99 14.45 -20.64 -3.66
C THR A 99 15.86 -21.22 -3.49
N GLU A 100 16.85 -20.67 -4.20
CA GLU A 100 18.26 -21.07 -4.10
C GLU A 100 18.93 -20.70 -2.76
N LEU A 101 18.30 -19.86 -1.93
CA LEU A 101 18.88 -19.45 -0.67
C LEU A 101 18.61 -20.49 0.42
N ALA A 102 19.66 -21.16 0.91
CA ALA A 102 19.60 -22.20 1.95
C ALA A 102 19.31 -21.67 3.38
N HIS A 103 18.75 -20.49 3.50
CA HIS A 103 18.47 -19.84 4.78
C HIS A 103 17.00 -20.03 5.18
N GLU A 104 16.76 -20.46 6.43
CA GLU A 104 15.43 -20.51 7.00
C GLU A 104 14.88 -19.08 7.21
N PRO A 105 13.59 -18.82 6.84
CA PRO A 105 13.00 -17.50 7.03
C PRO A 105 12.91 -17.11 8.51
N ASP A 106 13.24 -15.86 8.80
CA ASP A 106 13.01 -15.28 10.10
C ASP A 106 11.51 -14.96 10.30
N PRO A 107 10.98 -15.08 11.54
CA PRO A 107 9.57 -14.81 11.80
C PRO A 107 9.25 -13.33 11.65
N ILE A 108 7.99 -13.03 11.24
CA ILE A 108 7.50 -11.67 11.08
C ILE A 108 6.09 -11.52 11.62
N LYS A 109 5.72 -10.30 12.00
CA LYS A 109 4.33 -9.95 12.27
C LYS A 109 3.62 -9.59 10.96
N VAL A 110 2.53 -10.28 10.67
CA VAL A 110 1.65 -9.99 9.52
C VAL A 110 0.51 -9.08 9.98
N THR A 111 0.27 -7.99 9.25
CA THR A 111 -0.87 -7.10 9.46
C THR A 111 -2.02 -7.47 8.54
N SER A 112 -1.75 -7.68 7.25
CA SER A 112 -2.73 -8.14 6.27
C SER A 112 -2.06 -8.77 5.05
N VAL A 113 -2.78 -9.69 4.40
CA VAL A 113 -2.41 -10.31 3.12
C VAL A 113 -3.68 -10.42 2.27
N TRP A 114 -3.62 -10.00 1.01
CA TRP A 114 -4.77 -10.05 0.10
C TRP A 114 -4.33 -10.11 -1.36
N GLN A 115 -5.19 -10.62 -2.21
CA GLN A 115 -5.02 -10.60 -3.66
C GLN A 115 -5.63 -9.34 -4.26
N SER A 116 -4.93 -8.72 -5.21
CA SER A 116 -5.43 -7.64 -6.05
C SER A 116 -4.88 -7.81 -7.46
N GLY A 117 -5.76 -8.05 -8.43
CA GLY A 117 -5.36 -8.41 -9.78
C GLY A 117 -4.40 -9.60 -9.77
N LYS A 118 -3.23 -9.42 -10.37
CA LYS A 118 -2.15 -10.41 -10.46
C LYS A 118 -1.15 -10.37 -9.29
N TYR A 119 -1.42 -9.62 -8.25
CA TYR A 119 -0.53 -9.49 -7.10
C TYR A 119 -1.14 -10.08 -5.84
N ILE A 120 -0.29 -10.72 -5.04
CA ILE A 120 -0.54 -10.99 -3.63
C ILE A 120 0.16 -9.89 -2.84
N ASN A 121 -0.60 -8.99 -2.27
CA ASN A 121 -0.12 -7.83 -1.52
C ASN A 121 -0.06 -8.12 -0.03
N MET A 122 0.94 -7.57 0.64
CA MET A 122 1.19 -7.79 2.06
C MET A 122 1.50 -6.48 2.77
N HIS A 123 0.92 -6.31 3.95
CA HIS A 123 1.36 -5.33 4.93
C HIS A 123 1.99 -6.08 6.11
N LEU A 124 3.27 -5.87 6.30
CA LEU A 124 4.12 -6.58 7.25
C LEU A 124 4.68 -5.62 8.28
N SER A 125 5.04 -6.15 9.44
CA SER A 125 5.52 -5.33 10.56
C SER A 125 6.79 -5.96 11.15
N PRO A 126 7.95 -5.85 10.47
CA PRO A 126 9.22 -6.31 11.02
C PRO A 126 9.65 -5.48 12.22
N LEU A 127 10.43 -6.10 13.09
CA LEU A 127 11.23 -5.41 14.09
C LEU A 127 12.55 -4.99 13.46
N THR A 128 13.01 -3.76 13.71
CA THR A 128 14.21 -3.19 13.07
C THR A 128 14.86 -2.12 13.94
N GLN A 129 16.12 -1.81 13.67
CA GLN A 129 16.78 -0.55 14.03
C GLN A 129 17.18 0.27 12.80
N GLY A 130 16.59 -0.02 11.62
CA GLY A 130 16.91 0.65 10.36
C GLY A 130 17.99 -0.07 9.55
N GLY A 131 18.34 -1.30 9.90
CA GLY A 131 19.25 -2.16 9.16
C GLY A 131 18.64 -2.67 7.85
N THR A 132 19.49 -3.29 7.02
CA THR A 132 19.04 -3.91 5.77
C THR A 132 18.50 -5.30 6.03
N GLN A 133 17.23 -5.50 5.71
CA GLN A 133 16.58 -6.81 5.72
C GLN A 133 16.34 -7.28 4.28
N TYR A 134 16.27 -8.60 4.05
CA TYR A 134 16.04 -9.17 2.73
C TYR A 134 14.65 -9.78 2.65
N TRP A 135 14.06 -9.67 1.45
CA TRP A 135 12.68 -10.03 1.17
C TRP A 135 12.60 -10.78 -0.15
N GLY A 136 11.93 -11.92 -0.14
CA GLY A 136 11.68 -12.71 -1.32
C GLY A 136 10.62 -13.77 -1.03
N TYR A 137 10.43 -14.69 -1.96
CA TYR A 137 9.65 -15.91 -1.76
C TYR A 137 10.45 -17.14 -2.15
N ARG A 138 10.05 -18.28 -1.63
CA ARG A 138 10.55 -19.58 -2.05
C ARG A 138 9.40 -20.41 -2.59
N VAL A 139 9.68 -21.20 -3.62
CA VAL A 139 8.75 -22.22 -4.09
C VAL A 139 9.05 -23.50 -3.33
N ASP A 140 8.05 -24.02 -2.63
CA ASP A 140 8.17 -25.28 -1.88
C ASP A 140 7.64 -26.43 -2.73
N GLU A 141 8.35 -27.56 -2.74
CA GLU A 141 7.89 -28.76 -3.41
C GLU A 141 6.72 -29.38 -2.63
N THR A 142 5.58 -29.59 -3.30
CA THR A 142 4.40 -30.21 -2.71
C THR A 142 3.78 -31.23 -3.64
N GLY A 143 3.08 -32.21 -3.08
CA GLY A 143 2.47 -33.32 -3.80
C GLY A 143 0.93 -33.28 -3.91
N ASP A 144 0.29 -32.17 -3.53
CA ASP A 144 -1.19 -32.05 -3.42
C ASP A 144 -1.86 -31.34 -4.61
N GLY A 145 -1.07 -30.92 -5.62
CA GLY A 145 -1.54 -30.25 -6.83
C GLY A 145 -1.69 -28.74 -6.70
N ALA A 146 -1.47 -28.14 -5.51
CA ALA A 146 -1.32 -26.72 -5.32
C ALA A 146 0.15 -26.30 -5.41
N THR A 147 0.42 -25.02 -5.64
CA THR A 147 1.78 -24.48 -5.52
C THR A 147 1.94 -23.79 -4.18
N HIS A 148 2.83 -24.30 -3.37
CA HIS A 148 3.16 -23.75 -2.08
C HIS A 148 4.34 -22.79 -2.18
N LEU A 149 4.18 -21.63 -1.60
CA LEU A 149 5.19 -20.57 -1.52
C LEU A 149 5.41 -20.19 -0.06
N SER A 150 6.66 -19.97 0.33
CA SER A 150 6.99 -19.39 1.63
C SER A 150 7.53 -17.99 1.47
N LEU A 151 7.04 -17.05 2.29
CA LEU A 151 7.68 -15.73 2.39
C LEU A 151 9.08 -15.91 2.96
N HIS A 152 10.09 -15.50 2.21
CA HIS A 152 11.48 -15.53 2.65
C HIS A 152 11.89 -14.15 3.17
N HIS A 153 11.74 -13.95 4.47
CA HIS A 153 12.23 -12.78 5.20
C HIS A 153 13.51 -13.12 5.93
N ARG A 154 14.52 -12.26 5.83
CA ARG A 154 15.77 -12.39 6.58
C ARG A 154 16.11 -11.09 7.31
N GLN A 155 16.20 -11.17 8.64
CA GLN A 155 16.54 -10.06 9.53
C GLN A 155 17.96 -9.53 9.27
N ASN A 156 18.89 -10.37 8.80
CA ASN A 156 20.25 -10.02 8.41
C ASN A 156 21.06 -9.31 9.51
N GLY A 157 20.86 -9.71 10.77
CA GLY A 157 21.55 -9.11 11.92
C GLY A 157 21.05 -7.71 12.31
N ASP A 158 19.99 -7.19 11.67
CA ASP A 158 19.34 -5.96 12.10
C ASP A 158 18.68 -6.16 13.48
N PRO A 159 19.05 -5.40 14.53
CA PRO A 159 18.52 -5.61 15.85
C PRO A 159 17.01 -5.40 15.92
N GLN A 160 16.34 -6.26 16.69
CA GLN A 160 14.89 -6.18 16.90
C GLN A 160 14.56 -5.12 17.96
N SER A 161 14.20 -3.91 17.56
CA SER A 161 13.95 -2.77 18.44
C SER A 161 12.54 -2.23 18.33
N TYR A 162 12.21 -1.57 17.22
CA TYR A 162 10.89 -1.00 16.98
C TYR A 162 10.22 -1.63 15.75
N THR A 163 8.91 -1.51 15.70
CA THR A 163 8.12 -2.01 14.55
C THR A 163 8.11 -0.99 13.43
N GLN A 164 8.38 -1.42 12.21
CA GLN A 164 8.25 -0.62 11.00
C GLN A 164 7.13 -1.19 10.12
N SER A 165 6.35 -0.33 9.45
CA SER A 165 5.43 -0.76 8.39
C SER A 165 6.20 -1.02 7.11
N VAL A 166 6.04 -2.22 6.57
CA VAL A 166 6.63 -2.66 5.30
C VAL A 166 5.53 -3.17 4.40
N TYR A 167 5.54 -2.72 3.15
CA TYR A 167 4.66 -3.21 2.10
C TYR A 167 5.44 -4.09 1.14
N ALA A 168 4.84 -5.22 0.74
CA ALA A 168 5.43 -6.14 -0.23
C ALA A 168 4.36 -6.67 -1.18
N SER A 169 4.77 -7.05 -2.37
CA SER A 169 3.92 -7.69 -3.37
C SER A 169 4.66 -8.87 -4.00
N LEU A 170 3.96 -9.97 -4.18
CA LEU A 170 4.39 -11.08 -5.00
C LEU A 170 3.61 -11.01 -6.32
N SER A 171 4.31 -10.98 -7.45
CA SER A 171 3.68 -11.02 -8.78
C SER A 171 3.39 -12.46 -9.17
N MET A 172 2.12 -12.77 -9.43
CA MET A 172 1.74 -14.09 -9.93
C MET A 172 2.13 -14.31 -11.40
N ASP A 173 2.46 -13.24 -12.13
CA ASP A 173 3.03 -13.35 -13.49
C ASP A 173 4.43 -13.94 -13.46
N GLU A 174 5.21 -13.75 -12.39
CA GLU A 174 6.55 -14.34 -12.24
C GLU A 174 6.52 -15.84 -11.92
N LEU A 175 5.34 -16.39 -11.68
CA LEU A 175 5.11 -17.80 -11.41
C LEU A 175 4.69 -18.55 -12.70
N ASP A 176 5.46 -18.40 -13.79
CA ASP A 176 5.12 -18.93 -15.12
C ASP A 176 4.85 -20.43 -15.15
N ALA A 177 5.52 -21.20 -14.30
CA ALA A 177 5.32 -22.64 -14.19
C ALA A 177 3.94 -23.05 -13.64
N ILE A 178 3.17 -22.09 -13.08
CA ILE A 178 1.86 -22.34 -12.48
C ILE A 178 0.78 -21.98 -13.52
N PRO A 179 -0.08 -22.92 -13.94
CA PRO A 179 -1.19 -22.61 -14.84
C PRO A 179 -2.20 -21.62 -14.20
N ALA A 180 -2.87 -20.81 -15.03
CA ALA A 180 -4.02 -20.00 -14.59
C ALA A 180 -5.11 -20.91 -13.98
N GLY A 181 -5.75 -20.41 -12.95
CA GLY A 181 -6.78 -21.15 -12.23
C GLY A 181 -6.27 -22.14 -11.19
N ASN A 182 -4.95 -22.30 -11.01
CA ASN A 182 -4.39 -23.12 -9.93
C ASN A 182 -4.34 -22.34 -8.62
N ASP A 183 -4.40 -23.09 -7.53
CA ASP A 183 -4.29 -22.52 -6.18
C ASP A 183 -2.81 -22.25 -5.84
N ILE A 184 -2.57 -21.11 -5.22
CA ILE A 184 -1.29 -20.70 -4.65
C ILE A 184 -1.49 -20.63 -3.14
N VAL A 185 -0.71 -21.40 -2.41
CA VAL A 185 -0.74 -21.45 -0.94
C VAL A 185 0.48 -20.72 -0.41
N LEU A 186 0.27 -19.55 0.19
CA LEU A 186 1.35 -18.74 0.77
C LEU A 186 1.48 -19.03 2.25
N HIS A 187 2.67 -19.47 2.65
CA HIS A 187 3.08 -19.71 4.02
C HIS A 187 3.93 -18.54 4.53
N ILE A 188 3.61 -18.05 5.72
CA ILE A 188 4.39 -17.01 6.39
C ILE A 188 4.71 -17.43 7.80
N LYS A 189 5.99 -17.57 8.11
CA LYS A 189 6.49 -17.82 9.46
C LYS A 189 6.28 -16.58 10.32
N THR A 190 5.51 -16.71 11.38
CA THR A 190 5.26 -15.62 12.34
C THR A 190 5.81 -15.95 13.72
N TYR A 191 5.87 -14.97 14.62
CA TYR A 191 6.29 -15.18 16.00
C TYR A 191 5.37 -16.15 16.80
N ASN A 192 4.13 -16.37 16.30
CA ASN A 192 3.13 -17.23 16.93
C ASN A 192 2.87 -18.53 16.15
N GLY A 193 3.78 -18.93 15.28
CA GLY A 193 3.64 -20.07 14.38
C GLY A 193 3.43 -19.65 12.94
N GLU A 194 3.19 -20.64 12.08
CA GLU A 194 2.94 -20.39 10.66
C GLU A 194 1.51 -19.92 10.43
N GLN A 195 1.35 -18.97 9.52
CA GLN A 195 0.06 -18.56 8.97
C GLN A 195 0.02 -18.87 7.48
N VAL A 196 -1.16 -19.25 6.98
CA VAL A 196 -1.33 -19.74 5.61
C VAL A 196 -2.51 -19.04 4.95
N TRP A 197 -2.32 -18.64 3.68
CA TRP A 197 -3.35 -18.06 2.82
C TRP A 197 -3.40 -18.78 1.50
N THR A 198 -4.61 -18.96 0.97
CA THR A 198 -4.80 -19.55 -0.37
C THR A 198 -5.36 -18.51 -1.31
N PHE A 199 -4.75 -18.41 -2.47
CA PHE A 199 -5.12 -17.51 -3.56
C PHE A 199 -5.30 -18.30 -4.84
N ARG A 200 -5.95 -17.70 -5.83
CA ARG A 200 -6.12 -18.31 -7.14
C ARG A 200 -5.38 -17.51 -8.19
N LYS A 201 -4.53 -18.18 -8.97
CA LYS A 201 -3.85 -17.52 -10.10
C LYS A 201 -4.89 -17.09 -11.12
N PRO A 202 -4.90 -15.79 -11.55
CA PRO A 202 -5.85 -15.27 -12.54
C PRO A 202 -5.78 -15.99 -13.89
#